data_e4eb97c6fee363ae6bf3c4fcf2d16d70
#
_entry.id   e4eb97c6fee363ae6bf3c4fcf2d16d70
#
_cell.length_a   1.000
_cell.length_b   1.000
_cell.length_c   1.000
_cell.angle_alpha   90.00
_cell.angle_beta   90.00
_cell.angle_gamma   90.00
#
_symmetry.space_group_name_H-M   'P 1'
#
loop_
_entity.id
_entity.type
_entity.pdbx_description
1 polymer ?
#
loop_
_entity_poly.entity_id
_entity_poly.type
_entity_poly.pdbx_seq_one_letter_code
_entity_poly.pdbx_strand_id
1 'polypeptide(L)' 'MTVLSISSRRTRLASFENCYAVAVQLRETTGVDQFVVRTDNAIQPFRVTQREPRHSETILARVA' A
#
# COMPACT_ATOMS: atom_id res chain seq x y z
N MET A 1 21.13 11.13 -5.87
CA MET A 1 19.77 11.09 -6.38
C MET A 1 19.01 9.88 -5.89
N THR A 2 19.61 8.73 -5.98
CA THR A 2 18.96 7.50 -5.59
C THR A 2 18.56 7.48 -4.12
N VAL A 3 19.41 8.00 -3.26
CA VAL A 3 19.15 8.02 -1.82
C VAL A 3 17.94 8.88 -1.51
N LEU A 4 17.86 10.06 -2.13
CA LEU A 4 16.71 10.94 -1.93
C LEU A 4 15.43 10.29 -2.45
N SER A 5 15.52 9.59 -3.57
CA SER A 5 14.38 8.90 -4.13
C SER A 5 13.85 7.84 -3.18
N ILE A 6 14.73 7.12 -2.52
CA ILE A 6 14.34 6.09 -1.58
C ILE A 6 13.62 6.70 -0.38
N SER A 7 14.14 7.79 0.17
CA SER A 7 13.50 8.47 1.29
C SER A 7 12.12 9.00 0.91
N SER A 8 12.03 9.64 -0.25
CA SER A 8 10.76 10.16 -0.74
C SER A 8 9.76 9.04 -0.97
N ARG A 9 10.23 7.95 -1.53
CA ARG A 9 9.37 6.81 -1.79
C ARG A 9 8.80 6.24 -0.50
N ARG A 10 9.64 6.13 0.52
CA ARG A 10 9.19 5.62 1.81
C ARG A 10 8.12 6.53 2.41
N THR A 11 8.34 7.83 2.36
CA THR A 11 7.38 8.79 2.87
C THR A 11 6.06 8.70 2.12
N ARG A 12 6.14 8.61 0.80
CA ARG A 12 4.94 8.53 -0.03
C ARG A 12 4.17 7.24 0.19
N LEU A 13 4.88 6.12 0.34
CA LEU A 13 4.22 4.84 0.58
C LEU A 13 3.54 4.80 1.94
N ALA A 14 3.88 5.72 2.84
CA ALA A 14 3.23 5.79 4.14
C ALA A 14 1.85 6.44 4.06
N SER A 15 1.51 7.10 2.95
CA SER A 15 0.21 7.74 2.80
C SER A 15 -0.79 6.81 2.11
N PHE A 16 -2.07 7.00 2.42
CA PHE A 16 -3.12 6.22 1.79
C PHE A 16 -3.13 6.42 0.28
N GLU A 17 -3.04 7.66 -0.17
CA GLU A 17 -3.11 7.98 -1.59
C GLU A 17 -2.02 7.27 -2.38
N ASN A 18 -0.81 7.23 -1.85
CA ASN A 18 0.28 6.57 -2.55
C ASN A 18 0.13 5.06 -2.53
N CYS A 19 -0.36 4.50 -1.44
CA CYS A 19 -0.64 3.06 -1.40
C CYS A 19 -1.75 2.71 -2.38
N TYR A 20 -2.76 3.56 -2.49
CA TYR A 20 -3.84 3.32 -3.43
C TYR A 20 -3.32 3.34 -4.88
N ALA A 21 -2.46 4.31 -5.21
CA ALA A 21 -1.87 4.39 -6.54
C ALA A 21 -1.03 3.15 -6.86
N VAL A 22 -0.27 2.68 -5.89
CA VAL A 22 0.51 1.44 -6.06
C VAL A 22 -0.41 0.25 -6.26
N ALA A 23 -1.50 0.18 -5.52
CA ALA A 23 -2.45 -0.91 -5.64
C ALA A 23 -3.09 -0.95 -7.04
N VAL A 24 -3.45 0.21 -7.57
CA VAL A 24 -3.99 0.31 -8.92
C VAL A 24 -2.99 -0.21 -9.94
N GLN A 25 -1.74 0.21 -9.81
CA GLN A 25 -0.69 -0.19 -10.72
C GLN A 25 -0.42 -1.69 -10.64
N LEU A 26 -0.40 -2.24 -9.46
CA LEU A 26 -0.21 -3.67 -9.27
C LEU A 26 -1.40 -4.46 -9.82
N ARG A 27 -2.60 -3.96 -9.64
CA ARG A 27 -3.79 -4.61 -10.21
C ARG A 27 -3.68 -4.69 -11.73
N GLU A 28 -3.26 -3.61 -12.37
CA GLU A 28 -3.12 -3.58 -13.82
C GLU A 28 -1.98 -4.48 -14.30
N THR A 29 -0.91 -4.56 -13.54
CA THR A 29 0.27 -5.33 -13.93
C THR A 29 0.08 -6.82 -13.69
N THR A 30 -0.51 -7.20 -12.57
CA THR A 30 -0.60 -8.60 -12.18
C THR A 30 -1.94 -9.25 -12.50
N GLY A 31 -2.98 -8.46 -12.68
CA GLY A 31 -4.34 -8.97 -12.86
C GLY A 31 -4.97 -9.50 -11.59
N VAL A 32 -4.32 -9.30 -10.46
CA VAL A 32 -4.80 -9.78 -9.16
C VAL A 32 -5.34 -8.62 -8.34
N ASP A 33 -6.47 -8.83 -7.69
CA ASP A 33 -7.07 -7.81 -6.83
C ASP A 33 -6.08 -7.39 -5.74
N GLN A 34 -6.10 -6.10 -5.43
CA GLN A 34 -5.22 -5.54 -4.42
C GLN A 34 -6.05 -4.92 -3.30
N PHE A 35 -5.51 -4.93 -2.10
CA PHE A 35 -6.13 -4.30 -0.94
C PHE A 35 -5.19 -3.26 -0.36
N VAL A 36 -5.74 -2.11 0.01
CA VAL A 36 -5.01 -1.13 0.81
C VAL A 36 -5.53 -1.27 2.22
N VAL A 37 -4.63 -1.59 3.14
CA VAL A 37 -5.01 -1.86 4.51
C VAL A 37 -4.28 -0.92 5.46
N ARG A 38 -4.92 -0.65 6.59
CA ARG A 38 -4.33 0.10 7.68
C ARG A 38 -3.71 -0.89 8.65
N THR A 39 -2.46 -0.66 9.01
CA THR A 39 -1.72 -1.54 9.91
C THR A 39 -1.62 -0.93 11.30
N ASP A 40 -1.12 -1.72 12.25
CA ASP A 40 -0.83 -1.23 13.60
C ASP A 40 0.54 -0.58 13.69
N ASN A 41 1.30 -0.63 12.62
CA ASN A 41 2.68 -0.12 12.62
C ASN A 41 2.68 1.37 12.37
N ALA A 42 3.12 2.15 13.35
CA ALA A 42 3.14 3.61 13.24
C ALA A 42 4.11 4.10 12.17
N ILE A 43 5.15 3.33 11.89
CA ILE A 43 6.14 3.69 10.87
C ILE A 43 5.60 3.46 9.47
N GLN A 44 4.79 2.41 9.32
CA GLN A 44 4.20 2.07 8.03
C GLN A 44 2.71 1.79 8.23
N PRO A 45 1.91 2.85 8.41
CA PRO A 45 0.50 2.69 8.77
C PRO A 45 -0.37 2.12 7.66
N PHE A 46 0.08 2.17 6.41
CA PHE A 46 -0.67 1.65 5.27
C PHE A 46 0.16 0.62 4.52
N ARG A 47 -0.53 -0.36 3.96
CA ARG A 47 0.12 -1.44 3.24
C ARG A 47 -0.75 -1.89 2.07
N VAL A 48 -0.12 -2.31 0.98
CA VAL A 48 -0.81 -2.92 -0.15
C VAL A 48 -0.58 -4.42 -0.06
N THR A 49 -1.64 -5.21 -0.20
CA THR A 49 -1.53 -6.65 -0.15
C THR A 49 -2.49 -7.30 -1.12
N GLN A 50 -2.14 -8.48 -1.59
CA GLN A 50 -2.99 -9.30 -2.45
C GLN A 50 -3.83 -10.29 -1.66
N ARG A 51 -3.55 -10.44 -0.38
CA ARG A 51 -4.20 -11.41 0.48
C ARG A 51 -5.16 -10.72 1.42
N GLU A 52 -6.08 -11.49 1.98
CA GLU A 52 -6.96 -10.96 3.00
C GLU A 52 -6.14 -10.42 4.17
N PRO A 53 -6.55 -9.29 4.72
CA PRO A 53 -5.84 -8.69 5.84
C PRO A 53 -5.88 -9.56 7.09
N ARG A 54 -4.89 -9.34 7.94
CA ARG A 54 -4.82 -10.00 9.22
C ARG A 54 -5.82 -9.35 10.19
N HIS A 55 -6.01 -9.99 11.35
CA HIS A 55 -6.93 -9.50 12.36
C HIS A 55 -6.73 -8.04 12.73
N SER A 56 -5.47 -7.62 12.85
CA SER A 56 -5.15 -6.28 13.31
C SER A 56 -5.18 -5.25 12.19
N GLU A 57 -5.50 -5.67 10.97
CA GLU A 57 -5.49 -4.77 9.81
C GLU A 57 -6.91 -4.49 9.36
N THR A 58 -7.13 -3.27 8.89
CA THR A 58 -8.43 -2.83 8.42
C THR A 58 -8.35 -2.55 6.93
N ILE A 59 -9.28 -3.11 6.16
CA ILE A 59 -9.35 -2.83 4.74
C ILE A 59 -9.89 -1.42 4.54
N LEU A 60 -9.10 -0.59 3.87
CA LEU A 60 -9.52 0.77 3.52
C LEU A 60 -10.03 0.86 2.09
N ALA A 61 -9.48 0.05 1.20
CA ALA A 61 -9.90 0.03 -0.19
C ALA A 61 -9.56 -1.31 -0.82
N ARG A 62 -10.39 -1.70 -1.79
CA ARG A 62 -10.13 -2.87 -2.62
C ARG A 62 -10.07 -2.41 -4.06
N VAL A 63 -8.99 -2.79 -4.75
CA VAL A 63 -8.82 -2.49 -6.17
C VAL A 63 -9.01 -3.78 -6.94
N ALA A 64 -10.14 -3.89 -7.57
CA ALA A 64 -10.50 -5.08 -8.33
C ALA A 64 -10.41 -4.85 -9.83
#